data_35c75fe0f1383920c88bf6b802ced6f7
#
_entry.id   35c75fe0f1383920c88bf6b802ced6f7
#
_cell.length_a   1.000
_cell.length_b   1.000
_cell.length_c   1.000
_cell.angle_alpha   90.00
_cell.angle_beta   90.00
_cell.angle_gamma   90.00
#
_symmetry.space_group_name_H-M   'P 1'
#
loop_
_entity.id
_entity.type
_entity.pdbx_description
1 polymer ?
#
loop_
_entity_poly.entity_id
_entity_poly.type
_entity_poly.pdbx_seq_one_letter_code
_entity_poly.pdbx_strand_id
1 'polypeptide(L)'
;METIAYKSSFNQYVNFFLSGISAILSILFFVWKTYIWAFAMLALFVFFVIMAIYCLRQPDELIKLNNDTLEIYCKKETKLIPLTDILKVNWRTSDQFASFSYGYLDIVTTKEHIKIYNVSDLHNVAMKISELKAVANQNKTAADNSDI
;
A
#
# COMPACT_ATOMS: atom_id res chain seq x y z
N MET A 1 11.98 -16.93 -2.98
CA MET A 1 10.91 -15.91 -3.05
C MET A 1 11.00 -15.08 -1.78
N GLU A 2 11.28 -13.80 -1.88
CA GLU A 2 11.47 -12.89 -0.74
C GLU A 2 10.40 -11.81 -0.76
N THR A 3 9.76 -11.54 0.39
CA THR A 3 8.78 -10.44 0.51
C THR A 3 9.53 -9.14 0.75
N ILE A 4 9.32 -8.15 -0.12
CA ILE A 4 9.95 -6.83 -0.05
C ILE A 4 9.07 -5.84 0.68
N ALA A 5 7.75 -5.90 0.46
CA ALA A 5 6.82 -4.94 1.05
C ALA A 5 5.57 -5.61 1.60
N TYR A 6 5.20 -5.16 2.79
CA TYR A 6 3.98 -5.55 3.49
C TYR A 6 2.95 -4.43 3.46
N LYS A 7 1.69 -4.82 3.60
CA LYS A 7 0.58 -3.88 3.79
C LYS A 7 0.70 -3.19 5.13
N SER A 8 0.46 -1.88 5.15
CA SER A 8 0.32 -1.14 6.40
C SER A 8 -1.02 -1.47 7.07
N SER A 9 -0.97 -1.98 8.29
CA SER A 9 -2.15 -2.26 9.10
C SER A 9 -2.79 -1.01 9.71
N PHE A 10 -2.10 0.14 9.66
CA PHE A 10 -2.55 1.39 10.28
C PHE A 10 -3.95 1.81 9.82
N ASN A 11 -4.20 1.83 8.52
CA ASN A 11 -5.52 2.18 7.96
C ASN A 11 -6.64 1.27 8.44
N GLN A 12 -6.34 -0.01 8.60
CA GLN A 12 -7.28 -0.98 9.12
C GLN A 12 -7.67 -0.63 10.56
N TYR A 13 -6.69 -0.39 11.45
CA TYR A 13 -6.96 -0.03 12.84
C TYR A 13 -7.71 1.29 12.97
N VAL A 14 -7.35 2.31 12.18
CA VAL A 14 -8.05 3.60 12.19
C VAL A 14 -9.51 3.44 11.79
N ASN A 15 -9.80 2.69 10.72
CA ASN A 15 -11.19 2.47 10.30
C ASN A 15 -12.00 1.70 11.35
N PHE A 16 -11.44 0.69 12.01
CA PHE A 16 -12.10 0.00 13.11
C PHE A 16 -12.34 0.91 14.30
N PHE A 17 -11.37 1.72 14.68
CA PHE A 17 -11.51 2.67 15.78
C PHE A 17 -12.60 3.71 15.50
N LEU A 18 -12.59 4.32 14.31
CA LEU A 18 -13.60 5.29 13.90
C LEU A 18 -15.00 4.67 13.79
N SER A 19 -15.10 3.42 13.34
CA SER A 19 -16.39 2.71 13.33
C SER A 19 -16.92 2.52 14.74
N GLY A 20 -16.08 2.14 15.70
CA GLY A 20 -16.46 1.99 17.10
C GLY A 20 -16.98 3.30 17.71
N ILE A 21 -16.28 4.41 17.49
CA ILE A 21 -16.70 5.75 17.95
C ILE A 21 -18.04 6.13 17.31
N SER A 22 -18.19 5.95 16.00
CA SER A 22 -19.43 6.30 15.29
C SER A 22 -20.63 5.48 15.78
N ALA A 23 -20.43 4.21 16.11
CA ALA A 23 -21.48 3.36 16.70
C ALA A 23 -21.93 3.88 18.06
N ILE A 24 -20.96 4.18 18.95
CA ILE A 24 -21.27 4.71 20.30
C ILE A 24 -22.02 6.04 20.19
N LEU A 25 -21.55 6.97 19.35
CA LEU A 25 -22.20 8.26 19.16
C LEU A 25 -23.62 8.11 18.57
N SER A 26 -23.81 7.19 17.64
CA SER A 26 -25.13 6.90 17.11
C SER A 26 -26.12 6.48 18.20
N ILE A 27 -25.70 5.57 19.09
CA ILE A 27 -26.52 5.12 20.22
C ILE A 27 -26.84 6.28 21.16
N LEU A 28 -25.85 7.11 21.51
CA LEU A 28 -26.05 8.27 22.39
C LEU A 28 -27.06 9.26 21.81
N PHE A 29 -26.97 9.58 20.52
CA PHE A 29 -27.89 10.48 19.85
C PHE A 29 -29.32 9.89 19.74
N PHE A 30 -29.48 8.56 19.64
CA PHE A 30 -30.78 7.91 19.75
C PHE A 30 -31.38 8.08 21.14
N VAL A 31 -30.59 7.90 22.21
CA VAL A 31 -31.06 8.10 23.61
C VAL A 31 -31.46 9.55 23.83
N TRP A 32 -30.74 10.52 23.28
CA TRP A 32 -31.08 11.95 23.39
C TRP A 32 -32.17 12.42 22.43
N LYS A 33 -32.79 11.47 21.68
CA LYS A 33 -33.87 11.75 20.72
C LYS A 33 -33.48 12.70 19.59
N THR A 34 -32.20 12.85 19.32
CA THR A 34 -31.65 13.66 18.20
C THR A 34 -31.46 12.78 16.97
N TYR A 35 -32.55 12.33 16.39
CA TYR A 35 -32.56 11.26 15.36
C TYR A 35 -31.74 11.60 14.10
N ILE A 36 -31.73 12.86 13.66
CA ILE A 36 -30.98 13.29 12.48
C ILE A 36 -29.47 12.96 12.67
N TRP A 37 -28.93 13.33 13.83
CA TRP A 37 -27.52 13.05 14.14
C TRP A 37 -27.25 11.56 14.37
N ALA A 38 -28.21 10.84 14.96
CA ALA A 38 -28.09 9.40 15.12
C ALA A 38 -27.99 8.68 13.77
N PHE A 39 -28.80 9.03 12.77
CA PHE A 39 -28.74 8.46 11.43
C PHE A 39 -27.47 8.88 10.68
N ALA A 40 -27.00 10.12 10.84
CA ALA A 40 -25.74 10.55 10.26
C ALA A 40 -24.55 9.71 10.80
N MET A 41 -24.49 9.47 12.12
CA MET A 41 -23.45 8.64 12.72
C MET A 41 -23.57 7.17 12.33
N LEU A 42 -24.78 6.65 12.15
CA LEU A 42 -25.01 5.31 11.64
C LEU A 42 -24.49 5.14 10.19
N ALA A 43 -24.71 6.14 9.35
CA ALA A 43 -24.18 6.14 7.98
C ALA A 43 -22.65 6.15 7.98
N LEU A 44 -22.02 6.95 8.84
CA LEU A 44 -20.56 6.97 9.01
C LEU A 44 -20.03 5.61 9.52
N PHE A 45 -20.71 5.00 10.46
CA PHE A 45 -20.37 3.65 10.95
C PHE A 45 -20.33 2.64 9.78
N VAL A 46 -21.40 2.58 8.98
CA VAL A 46 -21.48 1.69 7.83
C VAL A 46 -20.34 1.97 6.84
N PHE A 47 -20.05 3.24 6.57
CA PHE A 47 -18.97 3.64 5.70
C PHE A 47 -17.61 3.13 6.20
N PHE A 48 -17.27 3.33 7.47
CA PHE A 48 -16.00 2.89 8.04
C PHE A 48 -15.89 1.35 8.09
N VAL A 49 -16.99 0.64 8.34
CA VAL A 49 -17.02 -0.83 8.28
C VAL A 49 -16.72 -1.32 6.86
N ILE A 50 -17.32 -0.72 5.84
CA ILE A 50 -17.03 -1.08 4.43
C ILE A 50 -15.57 -0.83 4.11
N MET A 51 -15.00 0.31 4.53
CA MET A 51 -13.58 0.63 4.33
C MET A 51 -12.65 -0.35 5.07
N ALA A 52 -13.01 -0.74 6.30
CA ALA A 52 -12.25 -1.75 7.05
C ALA A 52 -12.26 -3.11 6.34
N ILE A 53 -13.41 -3.56 5.85
CA ILE A 53 -13.52 -4.81 5.07
C ILE A 53 -12.70 -4.73 3.78
N TYR A 54 -12.72 -3.58 3.10
CA TYR A 54 -11.90 -3.37 1.90
C TYR A 54 -10.40 -3.50 2.21
N CYS A 55 -9.94 -2.90 3.31
CA CYS A 55 -8.55 -3.02 3.76
C CYS A 55 -8.19 -4.48 4.13
N LEU A 56 -9.11 -5.23 4.76
CA LEU A 56 -8.89 -6.65 5.10
C LEU A 56 -8.73 -7.55 3.88
N ARG A 57 -9.43 -7.24 2.80
CA ARG A 57 -9.37 -8.04 1.55
C ARG A 57 -8.07 -7.87 0.75
N GLN A 58 -7.26 -6.85 1.06
CA GLN A 58 -5.96 -6.71 0.44
C GLN A 58 -4.99 -7.74 1.02
N PRO A 59 -4.14 -8.38 0.21
CA PRO A 59 -3.13 -9.31 0.71
C PRO A 59 -2.14 -8.58 1.61
N ASP A 60 -1.57 -9.29 2.56
CA ASP A 60 -0.58 -8.72 3.49
C ASP A 60 0.75 -8.45 2.79
N GLU A 61 1.09 -9.24 1.79
CA GLU A 61 2.30 -9.12 1.00
C GLU A 61 1.99 -8.41 -0.33
N LEU A 62 2.45 -7.18 -0.46
CA LEU A 62 2.16 -6.33 -1.62
C LEU A 62 3.21 -6.45 -2.72
N ILE A 63 4.47 -6.65 -2.36
CA ILE A 63 5.58 -6.76 -3.30
C ILE A 63 6.44 -7.96 -2.89
N LYS A 64 6.65 -8.87 -3.83
CA LYS A 64 7.53 -10.02 -3.67
C LYS A 64 8.62 -9.99 -4.74
N LEU A 65 9.80 -10.48 -4.38
CA LEU A 65 10.88 -10.72 -5.31
C LEU A 65 10.94 -12.21 -5.64
N ASN A 66 10.87 -12.51 -6.92
CA ASN A 66 11.07 -13.85 -7.45
C ASN A 66 12.20 -13.81 -8.48
N ASN A 67 13.40 -14.19 -8.07
CA ASN A 67 14.65 -14.00 -8.83
C ASN A 67 14.81 -12.50 -9.21
N ASP A 68 14.82 -12.17 -10.51
CA ASP A 68 14.97 -10.80 -11.03
C ASP A 68 13.63 -10.14 -11.41
N THR A 69 12.51 -10.68 -10.94
CA THR A 69 11.17 -10.18 -11.24
C THR A 69 10.45 -9.76 -9.97
N LEU A 70 9.89 -8.56 -9.96
CA LEU A 70 8.98 -8.10 -8.91
C LEU A 70 7.57 -8.54 -9.21
N GLU A 71 6.97 -9.24 -8.28
CA GLU A 71 5.53 -9.52 -8.25
C GLU A 71 4.84 -8.45 -7.42
N ILE A 72 4.03 -7.61 -8.06
CA ILE A 72 3.36 -6.48 -7.42
C ILE A 72 1.86 -6.73 -7.42
N TYR A 73 1.25 -6.70 -6.25
CA TYR A 73 -0.20 -6.76 -6.12
C TYR A 73 -0.82 -5.37 -6.34
N CYS A 74 -1.53 -5.20 -7.45
CA CYS A 74 -2.25 -3.99 -7.79
C CYS A 74 -3.75 -4.24 -7.82
N LYS A 75 -4.49 -3.68 -6.85
CA LYS A 75 -5.96 -3.74 -6.75
C LYS A 75 -6.52 -5.16 -6.77
N LYS A 76 -6.55 -5.84 -7.92
CA LYS A 76 -7.09 -7.19 -8.11
C LYS A 76 -6.17 -8.10 -8.94
N GLU A 77 -5.09 -7.55 -9.46
CA GLU A 77 -4.18 -8.24 -10.37
C GLU A 77 -2.77 -8.25 -9.81
N THR A 78 -2.06 -9.33 -10.03
CA THR A 78 -0.64 -9.40 -9.76
C THR A 78 0.11 -9.08 -11.04
N LYS A 79 0.96 -8.06 -10.99
CA LYS A 79 1.82 -7.66 -12.11
C LYS A 79 3.23 -8.18 -11.88
N LEU A 80 3.80 -8.75 -12.93
CA LEU A 80 5.17 -9.24 -12.96
C LEU A 80 6.04 -8.20 -13.70
N ILE A 81 7.04 -7.67 -13.02
CA ILE A 81 7.91 -6.61 -13.56
C ILE A 81 9.36 -7.03 -13.40
N PRO A 82 10.09 -7.22 -14.49
CA PRO A 82 11.53 -7.44 -14.44
C PRO A 82 12.22 -6.22 -13.80
N LEU A 83 13.22 -6.45 -12.94
CA LEU A 83 14.00 -5.37 -12.31
C LEU A 83 14.66 -4.46 -13.33
N THR A 84 15.06 -5.00 -14.47
CA THR A 84 15.68 -4.27 -15.59
C THR A 84 14.74 -3.29 -16.27
N ASP A 85 13.41 -3.51 -16.20
CA ASP A 85 12.40 -2.62 -16.81
C ASP A 85 12.04 -1.43 -15.92
N ILE A 86 12.50 -1.41 -14.68
CA ILE A 86 12.25 -0.34 -13.75
C ILE A 86 13.15 0.86 -14.08
N LEU A 87 12.56 1.99 -14.43
CA LEU A 87 13.28 3.23 -14.69
C LEU A 87 13.55 3.99 -13.40
N LYS A 88 12.52 4.17 -12.58
CA LYS A 88 12.59 4.98 -11.36
C LYS A 88 11.61 4.45 -10.31
N VAL A 89 12.02 4.54 -9.05
CA VAL A 89 11.18 4.28 -7.90
C VAL A 89 11.04 5.58 -7.11
N ASN A 90 9.83 6.10 -7.02
CA ASN A 90 9.51 7.27 -6.22
C ASN A 90 8.60 6.85 -5.07
N TRP A 91 8.65 7.60 -3.99
CA TRP A 91 7.73 7.42 -2.88
C TRP A 91 7.25 8.79 -2.39
N ARG A 92 6.00 8.83 -1.95
CA ARG A 92 5.42 10.01 -1.32
C ARG A 92 4.74 9.60 -0.03
N THR A 93 5.13 10.26 1.04
CA THR A 93 4.41 10.23 2.30
C THR A 93 3.42 11.38 2.34
N SER A 94 2.31 11.21 3.05
CA SER A 94 1.44 12.34 3.37
C SER A 94 2.12 13.17 4.45
N ASP A 95 2.55 14.40 4.12
CA ASP A 95 3.39 15.26 4.96
C ASP A 95 2.74 15.71 6.28
N GLN A 96 1.45 15.45 6.47
CA GLN A 96 0.72 15.95 7.64
C GLN A 96 0.92 15.13 8.92
N PHE A 97 1.44 13.90 8.82
CA PHE A 97 1.71 13.04 9.98
C PHE A 97 2.97 12.20 9.74
N ALA A 98 4.13 12.82 9.85
CA ALA A 98 5.44 12.17 9.61
C ALA A 98 5.73 10.92 10.45
N SER A 99 4.96 10.67 11.51
CA SER A 99 5.07 9.46 12.35
C SER A 99 4.31 8.25 11.79
N PHE A 100 3.44 8.45 10.82
CA PHE A 100 2.65 7.37 10.23
C PHE A 100 3.05 7.24 8.77
N SER A 101 3.69 6.13 8.42
CA SER A 101 4.16 5.80 7.06
C SER A 101 2.97 5.61 6.10
N TYR A 102 2.23 6.71 5.88
CA TYR A 102 1.06 6.75 5.04
C TYR A 102 1.43 7.38 3.70
N GLY A 103 1.37 6.59 2.66
CA GLY A 103 1.72 7.11 1.36
C GLY A 103 1.57 6.08 0.25
N TYR A 104 2.16 6.36 -0.88
CA TYR A 104 2.20 5.45 -2.00
C TYR A 104 3.60 5.34 -2.59
N LEU A 105 3.91 4.17 -3.10
CA LEU A 105 5.08 3.88 -3.91
C LEU A 105 4.69 4.00 -5.38
N ASP A 106 5.46 4.75 -6.16
CA ASP A 106 5.28 4.94 -7.60
C ASP A 106 6.47 4.32 -8.32
N ILE A 107 6.25 3.18 -8.96
CA ILE A 107 7.23 2.48 -9.75
C ILE A 107 7.01 2.84 -11.21
N VAL A 108 7.97 3.55 -11.78
CA VAL A 108 7.98 3.94 -13.19
C VAL A 108 8.74 2.87 -13.97
N THR A 109 8.06 2.22 -14.89
CA THR A 109 8.65 1.25 -15.80
C THR A 109 8.73 1.81 -17.22
N THR A 110 9.37 1.09 -18.12
CA THR A 110 9.41 1.44 -19.55
C THR A 110 8.02 1.45 -20.20
N LYS A 111 7.05 0.74 -19.64
CA LYS A 111 5.70 0.55 -20.22
C LYS A 111 4.61 1.31 -19.50
N GLU A 112 4.69 1.43 -18.18
CA GLU A 112 3.62 1.98 -17.37
C GLU A 112 4.11 2.57 -16.03
N HIS A 113 3.24 3.37 -15.40
CA HIS A 113 3.41 3.85 -14.04
C HIS A 113 2.51 3.06 -13.10
N ILE A 114 3.09 2.47 -12.06
CA ILE A 114 2.37 1.62 -11.10
C ILE A 114 2.41 2.28 -9.73
N LYS A 115 1.22 2.63 -9.22
CA LYS A 115 1.07 3.20 -7.88
C LYS A 115 0.54 2.14 -6.92
N ILE A 116 1.29 1.92 -5.85
CA ILE A 116 0.98 0.96 -4.80
C ILE A 116 0.69 1.74 -3.52
N TYR A 117 -0.52 1.59 -3.01
CA TYR A 117 -0.99 2.25 -1.80
C TYR A 117 -0.91 1.33 -0.59
N ASN A 118 -0.94 1.90 0.61
CA ASN A 118 -0.90 1.17 1.89
C ASN A 118 0.38 0.33 2.11
N VAL A 119 1.49 0.74 1.54
CA VAL A 119 2.78 0.08 1.76
C VAL A 119 3.33 0.48 3.12
N SER A 120 3.77 -0.50 3.88
CA SER A 120 4.51 -0.29 5.13
C SER A 120 5.94 0.12 4.80
N ASP A 121 6.50 1.06 5.57
CA ASP A 121 7.92 1.46 5.50
C ASP A 121 8.40 1.85 4.08
N LEU A 122 7.68 2.79 3.47
CA LEU A 122 7.87 3.23 2.09
C LEU A 122 9.33 3.57 1.73
N HIS A 123 10.05 4.22 2.64
CA HIS A 123 11.43 4.64 2.39
C HIS A 123 12.36 3.44 2.21
N ASN A 124 12.33 2.50 3.15
CA ASN A 124 13.18 1.31 3.10
C ASN A 124 12.81 0.39 1.94
N VAL A 125 11.52 0.27 1.63
CA VAL A 125 11.04 -0.48 0.46
C VAL A 125 11.56 0.14 -0.83
N ALA A 126 11.47 1.47 -0.99
CA ALA A 126 11.95 2.16 -2.17
C ALA A 126 13.47 2.04 -2.33
N MET A 127 14.23 2.16 -1.25
CA MET A 127 15.68 1.94 -1.25
C MET A 127 16.03 0.51 -1.66
N LYS A 128 15.40 -0.49 -1.06
CA LYS A 128 15.64 -1.91 -1.35
C LYS A 128 15.37 -2.24 -2.81
N ILE A 129 14.28 -1.76 -3.40
CA ILE A 129 13.99 -1.96 -4.82
C ILE A 129 15.06 -1.27 -5.70
N SER A 130 15.50 -0.08 -5.32
CA SER A 130 16.53 0.65 -6.06
C SER A 130 17.89 -0.05 -6.03
N GLU A 131 18.25 -0.63 -4.89
CA GLU A 131 19.47 -1.46 -4.76
C GLU A 131 19.39 -2.73 -5.59
N LEU A 132 18.29 -3.46 -5.53
CA LEU A 132 18.07 -4.68 -6.33
C LEU A 132 18.14 -4.38 -7.83
N LYS A 133 17.55 -3.27 -8.27
CA LYS A 133 17.66 -2.79 -9.65
C LYS A 133 19.11 -2.53 -10.04
N ALA A 134 19.90 -1.88 -9.18
CA ALA A 134 21.32 -1.59 -9.47
C ALA A 134 22.12 -2.88 -9.66
N VAL A 135 21.91 -3.87 -8.80
CA VAL A 135 22.54 -5.19 -8.88
C VAL A 135 22.13 -5.92 -10.17
N ALA A 136 20.84 -5.93 -10.51
CA ALA A 136 20.33 -6.58 -11.72
C ALA A 136 20.95 -5.96 -13.00
N ASN A 137 21.08 -4.64 -13.04
CA ASN A 137 21.71 -3.95 -14.16
C ASN A 137 23.22 -4.25 -14.28
N GLN A 138 23.94 -4.37 -13.15
CA GLN A 138 25.35 -4.75 -13.15
C GLN A 138 25.56 -6.17 -13.70
N ASN A 139 24.72 -7.11 -13.26
CA ASN A 139 24.76 -8.50 -13.72
C ASN A 139 24.50 -8.59 -15.23
N LYS A 140 23.56 -7.81 -15.74
CA LYS A 140 23.28 -7.76 -17.18
C LYS A 140 24.47 -7.24 -17.98
N THR A 141 25.09 -6.15 -17.53
CA THR A 141 26.26 -5.58 -18.19
C THR A 141 27.47 -6.55 -18.18
N ALA A 142 27.65 -7.29 -17.08
CA ALA A 142 28.69 -8.31 -16.98
C ALA A 142 28.45 -9.48 -17.92
N ALA A 143 27.22 -9.92 -18.11
CA ALA A 143 26.86 -10.98 -19.05
C ALA A 143 27.10 -10.54 -20.51
N ASP A 144 26.65 -9.35 -20.88
CA ASP A 144 26.84 -8.80 -22.24
C ASP A 144 28.35 -8.64 -22.61
N ASN A 145 29.21 -8.40 -21.61
CA ASN A 145 30.67 -8.29 -21.85
C ASN A 145 31.41 -9.64 -21.89
N SER A 146 30.81 -10.72 -21.46
CA SER A 146 31.39 -12.07 -21.48
C SER A 146 31.20 -12.80 -22.81
N ASP A 147 30.31 -12.31 -23.66
CA ASP A 147 29.94 -12.90 -24.95
C ASP A 147 30.72 -12.26 -26.14
N ILE A 148 31.69 -11.38 -25.85
CA ILE A 148 32.63 -10.77 -26.81
C ILE A 148 34.02 -11.41 -26.69
#